data_810f78974aa1c8e24b418cf628f6e1f5
#
_entry.id   810f78974aa1c8e24b418cf628f6e1f5
#
_cell.length_a   1.000
_cell.length_b   1.000
_cell.length_c   1.000
_cell.angle_alpha   90.00
_cell.angle_beta   90.00
_cell.angle_gamma   90.00
#
_symmetry.space_group_name_H-M   'P 1'
#
loop_
_entity.id
_entity.type
_entity.pdbx_description
1 polymer ?
#
loop_
_entity_poly.entity_id
_entity_poly.type
_entity_poly.pdbx_seq_one_letter_code
_entity_poly.pdbx_strand_id
1 'polypeptide(L)'
;IATRKSSEMFLNIISKMPNLIGGSADLAGSNNTKTKDHTIIKPGNFSGNYIHYGVREHAMCGVMNGIALHSNLIPYGGTFLIFSDYCKPSIRLAAMMKQKVLFIFTHDSIGLGEDGPTHQPIEQLSSLRSIPNLNVFRPSDMIETFECWQLALESKKTPSVIALTRQAISPVRIKNSSKNESSSGAYEILRTGENIVVTIIASGSETSLATEVSHKLATDGIYSK
;
A
#
# COMPACT_ATOMS: atom_id res chain seq x y z
N ILE A 1 2.98 10.83 -10.52
CA ILE A 1 3.17 9.39 -10.77
C ILE A 1 2.15 8.59 -9.96
N ALA A 2 1.68 7.44 -10.44
CA ALA A 2 0.83 6.54 -9.66
C ALA A 2 1.63 5.89 -8.52
N THR A 3 1.05 5.74 -7.31
CA THR A 3 1.78 5.15 -6.19
C THR A 3 2.11 3.66 -6.41
N ARG A 4 1.32 2.92 -7.22
CA ARG A 4 1.73 1.55 -7.64
C ARG A 4 3.03 1.55 -8.46
N LYS A 5 3.30 2.60 -9.26
CA LYS A 5 4.56 2.75 -9.98
C LYS A 5 5.71 3.14 -9.05
N SER A 6 5.44 3.98 -8.06
CA SER A 6 6.42 4.27 -6.99
C SER A 6 6.78 3.01 -6.21
N SER A 7 5.79 2.16 -5.91
CA SER A 7 6.00 0.86 -5.28
C SER A 7 6.85 -0.08 -6.14
N GLU A 8 6.63 -0.14 -7.47
CA GLU A 8 7.49 -0.89 -8.39
C GLU A 8 8.94 -0.39 -8.36
N MET A 9 9.14 0.93 -8.31
CA MET A 9 10.49 1.52 -8.20
C MET A 9 11.17 1.08 -6.91
N PHE A 10 10.47 1.08 -5.80
CA PHE A 10 10.99 0.60 -4.52
C PHE A 10 11.29 -0.90 -4.57
N LEU A 11 10.39 -1.71 -5.14
CA LEU A 11 10.60 -3.14 -5.34
C LEU A 11 11.83 -3.45 -6.19
N ASN A 12 12.13 -2.65 -7.21
CA ASN A 12 13.37 -2.80 -8.00
C ASN A 12 14.64 -2.64 -7.14
N ILE A 13 14.57 -1.86 -6.06
CA ILE A 13 15.69 -1.69 -5.12
C ILE A 13 15.81 -2.91 -4.21
N ILE A 14 14.71 -3.37 -3.64
CA ILE A 14 14.70 -4.39 -2.58
C ILE A 14 14.52 -5.83 -3.10
N SER A 15 14.19 -6.04 -4.37
CA SER A 15 13.92 -7.38 -4.94
C SER A 15 15.11 -8.36 -4.82
N LYS A 16 16.31 -7.83 -4.59
CA LYS A 16 17.54 -8.61 -4.35
C LYS A 16 17.75 -9.04 -2.90
N MET A 17 16.86 -8.63 -2.00
CA MET A 17 16.92 -9.11 -0.61
C MET A 17 16.68 -10.63 -0.58
N PRO A 18 17.59 -11.41 0.03
CA PRO A 18 17.54 -12.88 -0.08
C PRO A 18 16.35 -13.53 0.62
N ASN A 19 15.70 -12.77 1.53
CA ASN A 19 14.56 -13.24 2.30
C ASN A 19 13.22 -12.64 1.82
N LEU A 20 13.20 -11.87 0.73
CA LEU A 20 11.96 -11.34 0.17
C LEU A 20 11.40 -12.29 -0.90
N ILE A 21 10.14 -12.68 -0.75
CA ILE A 21 9.42 -13.51 -1.72
C ILE A 21 8.12 -12.84 -2.14
N GLY A 22 7.96 -12.58 -3.43
CA GLY A 22 6.83 -11.88 -4.00
C GLY A 22 5.81 -12.76 -4.67
N GLY A 23 4.66 -12.17 -5.00
CA GLY A 23 3.66 -12.83 -5.82
C GLY A 23 2.48 -11.94 -6.17
N SER A 24 1.56 -12.47 -6.96
CA SER A 24 0.31 -11.82 -7.31
C SER A 24 -0.77 -12.81 -7.67
N ALA A 25 -2.03 -12.45 -7.39
CA ALA A 25 -3.21 -13.19 -7.79
C ALA A 25 -3.59 -12.88 -9.26
N ASP A 26 -2.71 -13.25 -10.19
CA ASP A 26 -2.84 -13.07 -11.65
C ASP A 26 -2.89 -11.61 -12.14
N LEU A 27 -2.45 -10.68 -11.33
CA LEU A 27 -2.48 -9.24 -11.60
C LEU A 27 -1.08 -8.58 -11.57
N ALA A 28 -0.02 -9.36 -11.76
CA ALA A 28 1.37 -8.89 -11.62
C ALA A 28 1.68 -7.61 -12.41
N GLY A 29 1.23 -7.54 -13.66
CA GLY A 29 1.40 -6.37 -14.52
C GLY A 29 0.57 -5.15 -14.08
N SER A 30 -0.65 -5.38 -13.58
CA SER A 30 -1.54 -4.30 -13.10
C SER A 30 -1.13 -3.80 -11.72
N ASN A 31 -0.70 -4.70 -10.83
CA ASN A 31 -0.25 -4.33 -9.49
C ASN A 31 1.18 -3.78 -9.45
N ASN A 32 1.97 -3.99 -10.51
CA ASN A 32 3.40 -3.66 -10.55
C ASN A 32 4.20 -4.32 -9.41
N THR A 33 3.88 -5.58 -9.09
CA THR A 33 4.52 -6.35 -8.00
C THR A 33 5.65 -7.24 -8.46
N LYS A 34 5.87 -7.37 -9.78
CA LYS A 34 6.96 -8.15 -10.36
C LYS A 34 7.98 -7.25 -11.05
N THR A 35 9.23 -7.37 -10.69
CA THR A 35 10.36 -6.66 -11.30
C THR A 35 11.15 -7.58 -12.24
N LYS A 36 12.10 -7.01 -13.00
CA LYS A 36 12.98 -7.77 -13.89
C LYS A 36 13.91 -8.74 -13.15
N ASP A 37 14.22 -8.48 -11.88
CA ASP A 37 15.14 -9.27 -11.07
C ASP A 37 14.42 -10.45 -10.38
N HIS A 38 13.10 -10.58 -10.53
CA HIS A 38 12.35 -11.70 -9.99
C HIS A 38 12.44 -12.94 -10.86
N THR A 39 12.78 -14.07 -10.25
CA THR A 39 12.74 -15.39 -10.86
C THR A 39 11.49 -16.14 -10.40
N ILE A 40 10.74 -16.70 -11.35
CA ILE A 40 9.48 -17.38 -11.06
C ILE A 40 9.76 -18.76 -10.45
N ILE A 41 9.09 -19.05 -9.33
CA ILE A 41 9.00 -20.39 -8.75
C ILE A 41 8.03 -21.23 -9.60
N LYS A 42 8.48 -22.39 -10.05
CA LYS A 42 7.68 -23.31 -10.86
C LYS A 42 8.03 -24.77 -10.56
N PRO A 43 7.19 -25.73 -10.93
CA PRO A 43 7.49 -27.15 -10.76
C PRO A 43 8.88 -27.51 -11.31
N GLY A 44 9.67 -28.19 -10.49
CA GLY A 44 11.05 -28.57 -10.81
C GLY A 44 12.11 -27.48 -10.65
N ASN A 45 11.70 -26.23 -10.35
CA ASN A 45 12.62 -25.13 -10.05
C ASN A 45 12.06 -24.22 -8.95
N PHE A 46 12.50 -24.45 -7.73
CA PHE A 46 12.09 -23.73 -6.52
C PHE A 46 13.10 -22.66 -6.06
N SER A 47 14.14 -22.38 -6.85
CA SER A 47 15.17 -21.38 -6.49
C SER A 47 14.74 -19.93 -6.73
N GLY A 48 13.51 -19.70 -7.25
CA GLY A 48 12.98 -18.38 -7.51
C GLY A 48 12.52 -17.63 -6.27
N ASN A 49 12.10 -16.39 -6.47
CA ASN A 49 11.60 -15.50 -5.43
C ASN A 49 10.25 -14.83 -5.81
N TYR A 50 9.53 -15.37 -6.79
CA TYR A 50 8.23 -14.87 -7.21
C TYR A 50 7.25 -16.00 -7.54
N ILE A 51 6.02 -15.89 -7.00
CA ILE A 51 4.96 -16.89 -7.17
C ILE A 51 3.80 -16.29 -7.97
N HIS A 52 3.39 -16.96 -9.04
CA HIS A 52 2.13 -16.72 -9.71
C HIS A 52 1.03 -17.55 -9.03
N TYR A 53 0.20 -16.88 -8.21
CA TYR A 53 -0.85 -17.56 -7.46
C TYR A 53 -2.09 -17.91 -8.30
N GLY A 54 -2.24 -17.30 -9.49
CA GLY A 54 -3.47 -17.34 -10.27
C GLY A 54 -4.58 -16.54 -9.59
N VAL A 55 -5.81 -16.60 -10.09
CA VAL A 55 -6.98 -15.92 -9.51
C VAL A 55 -7.40 -16.65 -8.22
N ARG A 56 -6.66 -16.45 -7.13
CA ARG A 56 -6.81 -17.15 -5.85
C ARG A 56 -6.37 -16.28 -4.68
N GLU A 57 -7.04 -15.18 -4.44
CA GLU A 57 -6.65 -14.16 -3.45
C GLU A 57 -6.59 -14.72 -2.03
N HIS A 58 -7.60 -15.51 -1.64
CA HIS A 58 -7.62 -16.14 -0.32
C HIS A 58 -6.46 -17.13 -0.14
N ALA A 59 -6.24 -18.00 -1.12
CA ALA A 59 -5.15 -18.97 -1.10
C ALA A 59 -3.78 -18.27 -1.12
N MET A 60 -3.60 -17.22 -1.92
CA MET A 60 -2.40 -16.39 -1.90
C MET A 60 -2.08 -15.92 -0.49
N CYS A 61 -3.04 -15.30 0.18
CA CYS A 61 -2.85 -14.80 1.55
C CYS A 61 -2.60 -15.94 2.55
N GLY A 62 -3.28 -17.07 2.41
CA GLY A 62 -3.04 -18.26 3.23
C GLY A 62 -1.63 -18.85 3.05
N VAL A 63 -1.16 -18.93 1.81
CA VAL A 63 0.22 -19.38 1.50
C VAL A 63 1.24 -18.39 2.07
N MET A 64 1.03 -17.09 1.93
CA MET A 64 1.92 -16.08 2.53
C MET A 64 1.99 -16.21 4.05
N ASN A 65 0.86 -16.45 4.73
CA ASN A 65 0.85 -16.74 6.16
C ASN A 65 1.68 -17.98 6.49
N GLY A 66 1.52 -19.06 5.72
CA GLY A 66 2.30 -20.28 5.88
C GLY A 66 3.80 -20.08 5.69
N ILE A 67 4.20 -19.31 4.68
CA ILE A 67 5.61 -18.95 4.43
C ILE A 67 6.17 -18.17 5.62
N ALA A 68 5.46 -17.16 6.13
CA ALA A 68 5.90 -16.35 7.25
C ALA A 68 6.01 -17.16 8.56
N LEU A 69 5.12 -18.14 8.77
CA LEU A 69 5.14 -19.02 9.94
C LEU A 69 6.26 -20.04 9.90
N HIS A 70 6.57 -20.57 8.72
CA HIS A 70 7.51 -21.68 8.56
C HIS A 70 8.96 -21.23 8.40
N SER A 71 9.20 -19.99 7.96
CA SER A 71 10.52 -19.54 7.54
C SER A 71 10.81 -18.09 7.98
N ASN A 72 12.05 -17.65 7.71
CA ASN A 72 12.45 -16.24 7.87
C ASN A 72 12.19 -15.40 6.60
N LEU A 73 11.41 -15.94 5.64
CA LEU A 73 11.06 -15.20 4.45
C LEU A 73 10.02 -14.12 4.77
N ILE A 74 10.08 -13.03 4.03
CA ILE A 74 9.14 -11.92 4.08
C ILE A 74 8.25 -12.02 2.83
N PRO A 75 7.06 -12.60 2.93
CA PRO A 75 6.17 -12.70 1.79
C PRO A 75 5.45 -11.39 1.52
N TYR A 76 5.35 -11.02 0.23
CA TYR A 76 4.42 -10.00 -0.22
C TYR A 76 3.56 -10.52 -1.37
N GLY A 77 2.32 -10.07 -1.45
CA GLY A 77 1.39 -10.48 -2.49
C GLY A 77 0.47 -9.36 -2.94
N GLY A 78 0.22 -9.30 -4.24
CA GLY A 78 -0.54 -8.25 -4.88
C GLY A 78 -1.88 -8.70 -5.45
N THR A 79 -2.89 -7.85 -5.26
CA THR A 79 -4.18 -7.88 -5.95
C THR A 79 -4.79 -6.47 -5.95
N PHE A 80 -6.01 -6.29 -6.45
CA PHE A 80 -6.73 -5.02 -6.31
C PHE A 80 -7.32 -4.87 -4.91
N LEU A 81 -7.48 -3.63 -4.45
CA LEU A 81 -8.00 -3.35 -3.10
C LEU A 81 -9.41 -3.93 -2.89
N ILE A 82 -10.27 -3.88 -3.90
CA ILE A 82 -11.62 -4.47 -3.81
C ILE A 82 -11.56 -5.96 -3.48
N PHE A 83 -10.57 -6.68 -4.01
CA PHE A 83 -10.40 -8.12 -3.76
C PHE A 83 -9.82 -8.45 -2.38
N SER A 84 -9.50 -7.42 -1.56
CA SER A 84 -9.24 -7.62 -0.15
C SER A 84 -10.40 -8.31 0.58
N ASP A 85 -11.62 -8.20 0.04
CA ASP A 85 -12.79 -8.90 0.58
C ASP A 85 -12.62 -10.43 0.54
N TYR A 86 -11.96 -10.97 -0.48
CA TYR A 86 -11.58 -12.38 -0.53
C TYR A 86 -10.39 -12.71 0.37
N CYS A 87 -9.55 -11.74 0.68
CA CYS A 87 -8.33 -11.90 1.49
C CYS A 87 -8.58 -11.77 3.00
N LYS A 88 -9.63 -11.07 3.40
CA LYS A 88 -9.86 -10.58 4.77
C LYS A 88 -9.70 -11.63 5.86
N PRO A 89 -10.24 -12.87 5.75
CA PRO A 89 -10.04 -13.89 6.77
C PRO A 89 -8.55 -14.23 6.99
N SER A 90 -7.78 -14.36 5.91
CA SER A 90 -6.34 -14.64 6.00
C SER A 90 -5.54 -13.45 6.52
N ILE A 91 -5.91 -12.21 6.17
CA ILE A 91 -5.30 -10.98 6.70
C ILE A 91 -5.52 -10.90 8.22
N ARG A 92 -6.76 -11.17 8.66
CA ARG A 92 -7.09 -11.20 10.09
C ARG A 92 -6.27 -12.25 10.84
N LEU A 93 -6.09 -13.44 10.25
CA LEU A 93 -5.24 -14.49 10.84
C LEU A 93 -3.77 -14.05 10.91
N ALA A 94 -3.21 -13.43 9.87
CA ALA A 94 -1.85 -12.87 9.90
C ALA A 94 -1.68 -11.90 11.09
N ALA A 95 -2.66 -11.01 11.31
CA ALA A 95 -2.65 -10.06 12.41
C ALA A 95 -2.74 -10.74 13.79
N MET A 96 -3.61 -11.73 13.94
CA MET A 96 -3.77 -12.52 15.17
C MET A 96 -2.50 -13.34 15.49
N MET A 97 -1.91 -13.94 14.50
CA MET A 97 -0.68 -14.74 14.63
C MET A 97 0.59 -13.86 14.70
N LYS A 98 0.44 -12.53 14.59
CA LYS A 98 1.55 -11.56 14.61
C LYS A 98 2.62 -11.87 13.55
N GLN A 99 2.19 -12.21 12.36
CA GLN A 99 3.09 -12.55 11.25
C GLN A 99 3.40 -11.33 10.39
N LYS A 100 4.65 -11.22 9.96
CA LYS A 100 5.11 -10.20 9.01
C LYS A 100 4.75 -10.62 7.60
N VAL A 101 3.62 -10.15 7.11
CA VAL A 101 3.11 -10.37 5.75
C VAL A 101 2.75 -9.04 5.13
N LEU A 102 3.11 -8.83 3.87
CA LEU A 102 2.90 -7.57 3.15
C LEU A 102 1.84 -7.76 2.07
N PHE A 103 0.72 -7.06 2.21
CA PHE A 103 -0.40 -7.09 1.26
C PHE A 103 -0.35 -5.82 0.41
N ILE A 104 -0.09 -5.97 -0.89
CA ILE A 104 0.07 -4.86 -1.84
C ILE A 104 -1.22 -4.74 -2.66
N PHE A 105 -2.08 -3.82 -2.28
CA PHE A 105 -3.39 -3.66 -2.90
C PHE A 105 -3.45 -2.39 -3.74
N THR A 106 -3.58 -2.56 -5.05
CA THR A 106 -3.66 -1.44 -5.98
C THR A 106 -5.11 -1.13 -6.38
N HIS A 107 -5.32 -0.06 -7.16
CA HIS A 107 -6.66 0.37 -7.58
C HIS A 107 -7.50 0.75 -6.34
N ASP A 108 -6.95 1.68 -5.53
CA ASP A 108 -7.36 1.95 -4.15
C ASP A 108 -8.60 2.85 -4.00
N SER A 109 -9.18 3.31 -5.11
CA SER A 109 -10.32 4.24 -5.08
C SER A 109 -11.15 4.15 -6.36
N ILE A 110 -12.28 4.88 -6.38
CA ILE A 110 -13.11 5.05 -7.58
C ILE A 110 -12.35 5.72 -8.75
N GLY A 111 -11.22 6.37 -8.46
CA GLY A 111 -10.31 6.96 -9.45
C GLY A 111 -9.56 5.96 -10.32
N LEU A 112 -9.77 4.66 -10.13
CA LEU A 112 -9.19 3.60 -10.97
C LEU A 112 -9.66 3.65 -12.44
N GLY A 113 -10.82 4.25 -12.73
CA GLY A 113 -11.32 4.48 -14.08
C GLY A 113 -12.46 3.55 -14.51
N GLU A 114 -12.37 3.04 -15.74
CA GLU A 114 -13.44 2.35 -16.45
C GLU A 114 -13.74 0.90 -16.02
N ASP A 115 -13.02 0.33 -15.08
CA ASP A 115 -13.22 -1.06 -14.64
C ASP A 115 -14.59 -1.30 -13.98
N GLY A 116 -15.28 -0.23 -13.59
CA GLY A 116 -16.66 -0.25 -13.11
C GLY A 116 -16.84 -0.64 -11.65
N PRO A 117 -18.09 -0.71 -11.17
CA PRO A 117 -18.42 -0.81 -9.74
C PRO A 117 -17.94 -2.11 -9.08
N THR A 118 -17.73 -3.19 -9.84
CA THR A 118 -17.19 -4.45 -9.32
C THR A 118 -15.72 -4.35 -8.92
N HIS A 119 -15.02 -3.30 -9.36
CA HIS A 119 -13.60 -3.08 -9.11
C HIS A 119 -13.32 -1.81 -8.28
N GLN A 120 -14.33 -0.99 -8.04
CA GLN A 120 -14.24 0.29 -7.33
C GLN A 120 -14.44 0.08 -5.82
N PRO A 121 -13.37 0.17 -5.00
CA PRO A 121 -13.48 -0.01 -3.56
C PRO A 121 -14.15 1.19 -2.89
N ILE A 122 -14.98 0.93 -1.89
CA ILE A 122 -15.63 1.94 -1.05
C ILE A 122 -15.30 1.70 0.43
N GLU A 123 -15.75 0.57 1.00
CA GLU A 123 -15.62 0.27 2.43
C GLU A 123 -14.34 -0.50 2.81
N GLN A 124 -13.56 -0.95 1.83
CA GLN A 124 -12.42 -1.86 2.06
C GLN A 124 -11.38 -1.26 3.01
N LEU A 125 -11.02 0.02 2.84
CA LEU A 125 -10.05 0.69 3.73
C LEU A 125 -10.54 0.76 5.17
N SER A 126 -11.79 1.18 5.38
CA SER A 126 -12.39 1.25 6.72
C SER A 126 -12.46 -0.13 7.37
N SER A 127 -12.84 -1.12 6.58
CA SER A 127 -12.93 -2.51 6.99
C SER A 127 -11.55 -3.11 7.36
N LEU A 128 -10.50 -2.81 6.61
CA LEU A 128 -9.13 -3.25 6.94
C LEU A 128 -8.61 -2.52 8.19
N ARG A 129 -8.87 -1.22 8.32
CA ARG A 129 -8.48 -0.42 9.49
C ARG A 129 -9.14 -0.88 10.79
N SER A 130 -10.27 -1.59 10.72
CA SER A 130 -10.94 -2.15 11.90
C SER A 130 -10.27 -3.44 12.44
N ILE A 131 -9.33 -4.04 11.70
CA ILE A 131 -8.63 -5.26 12.13
C ILE A 131 -7.52 -4.89 13.14
N PRO A 132 -7.57 -5.39 14.39
CA PRO A 132 -6.51 -5.14 15.37
C PRO A 132 -5.17 -5.71 14.91
N ASN A 133 -4.07 -5.02 15.23
CA ASN A 133 -2.71 -5.41 14.87
C ASN A 133 -2.48 -5.52 13.35
N LEU A 134 -3.10 -4.64 12.56
CA LEU A 134 -2.86 -4.51 11.14
C LEU A 134 -2.44 -3.07 10.81
N ASN A 135 -1.30 -2.90 10.17
CA ASN A 135 -0.94 -1.61 9.58
C ASN A 135 -1.66 -1.43 8.25
N VAL A 136 -2.31 -0.29 8.05
CA VAL A 136 -2.97 0.05 6.78
C VAL A 136 -2.44 1.39 6.29
N PHE A 137 -1.54 1.32 5.33
CA PHE A 137 -0.92 2.49 4.69
C PHE A 137 -1.64 2.84 3.40
N ARG A 138 -1.84 4.13 3.17
CA ARG A 138 -2.37 4.67 1.91
C ARG A 138 -1.59 5.92 1.52
N PRO A 139 -0.40 5.73 0.90
CA PRO A 139 0.50 6.83 0.59
C PRO A 139 -0.07 7.75 -0.49
N SER A 140 0.23 9.05 -0.36
CA SER A 140 -0.23 10.13 -1.24
C SER A 140 0.77 10.50 -2.34
N ASP A 141 2.01 10.00 -2.29
CA ASP A 141 3.02 10.25 -3.31
C ASP A 141 4.16 9.21 -3.26
N MET A 142 5.21 9.46 -4.02
CA MET A 142 6.36 8.56 -4.09
C MET A 142 7.14 8.50 -2.77
N ILE A 143 7.30 9.61 -2.08
CA ILE A 143 8.06 9.67 -0.82
C ILE A 143 7.32 8.85 0.24
N GLU A 144 6.05 9.12 0.44
CA GLU A 144 5.23 8.33 1.37
C GLU A 144 5.17 6.84 0.99
N THR A 145 5.14 6.52 -0.32
CA THR A 145 5.17 5.11 -0.75
C THR A 145 6.43 4.42 -0.26
N PHE A 146 7.59 5.07 -0.38
CA PHE A 146 8.87 4.50 0.09
C PHE A 146 8.92 4.41 1.61
N GLU A 147 8.44 5.42 2.31
CA GLU A 147 8.33 5.44 3.77
C GLU A 147 7.41 4.32 4.29
N CYS A 148 6.26 4.12 3.65
CA CYS A 148 5.32 3.03 4.01
C CYS A 148 5.94 1.64 3.80
N TRP A 149 6.66 1.43 2.70
CA TRP A 149 7.39 0.20 2.47
C TRP A 149 8.46 -0.04 3.53
N GLN A 150 9.22 1.01 3.91
CA GLN A 150 10.21 0.92 4.97
C GLN A 150 9.54 0.49 6.29
N LEU A 151 8.48 1.17 6.72
CA LEU A 151 7.75 0.82 7.93
C LEU A 151 7.19 -0.61 7.91
N ALA A 152 6.67 -1.05 6.77
CA ALA A 152 6.19 -2.42 6.60
C ALA A 152 7.31 -3.45 6.72
N LEU A 153 8.50 -3.16 6.17
CA LEU A 153 9.68 -4.03 6.26
C LEU A 153 10.30 -4.03 7.67
N GLU A 154 10.25 -2.94 8.40
CA GLU A 154 10.75 -2.83 9.77
C GLU A 154 9.79 -3.47 10.80
N SER A 155 8.51 -3.58 10.47
CA SER A 155 7.50 -4.18 11.33
C SER A 155 7.77 -5.69 11.54
N LYS A 156 7.95 -6.10 12.79
CA LYS A 156 8.37 -7.48 13.12
C LYS A 156 7.19 -8.43 13.38
N LYS A 157 6.13 -7.93 13.99
CA LYS A 157 4.99 -8.73 14.50
C LYS A 157 3.63 -8.19 14.05
N THR A 158 3.61 -7.36 13.02
CA THR A 158 2.39 -6.74 12.51
C THR A 158 2.41 -6.84 10.99
N PRO A 159 1.41 -7.48 10.38
CA PRO A 159 1.27 -7.46 8.93
C PRO A 159 0.91 -6.05 8.46
N SER A 160 1.18 -5.78 7.19
CA SER A 160 0.96 -4.46 6.60
C SER A 160 0.19 -4.56 5.28
N VAL A 161 -0.82 -3.72 5.13
CA VAL A 161 -1.47 -3.42 3.85
C VAL A 161 -0.91 -2.12 3.33
N ILE A 162 -0.54 -2.09 2.06
CA ILE A 162 -0.18 -0.86 1.33
C ILE A 162 -1.18 -0.70 0.19
N ALA A 163 -2.10 0.27 0.34
CA ALA A 163 -3.11 0.59 -0.66
C ALA A 163 -2.57 1.65 -1.63
N LEU A 164 -2.60 1.35 -2.93
CA LEU A 164 -1.89 2.11 -3.96
C LEU A 164 -2.81 2.54 -5.10
N THR A 165 -2.59 3.74 -5.64
CA THR A 165 -3.38 4.27 -6.75
C THR A 165 -3.08 3.57 -8.08
N ARG A 166 -4.09 3.43 -8.93
CA ARG A 166 -3.93 3.12 -10.36
C ARG A 166 -3.57 4.37 -11.15
N GLN A 167 -4.27 5.47 -10.89
CA GLN A 167 -4.09 6.75 -11.56
C GLN A 167 -2.84 7.49 -11.05
N ALA A 168 -2.30 8.34 -11.90
CA ALA A 168 -1.23 9.26 -11.51
C ALA A 168 -1.79 10.33 -10.55
N ILE A 169 -0.97 10.70 -9.58
CA ILE A 169 -1.28 11.74 -8.61
C ILE A 169 -0.14 12.75 -8.54
N SER A 170 -0.48 13.99 -8.16
CA SER A 170 0.50 15.05 -7.96
C SER A 170 1.28 14.81 -6.68
N PRO A 171 2.59 15.12 -6.63
CA PRO A 171 3.34 15.08 -5.39
C PRO A 171 2.83 16.16 -4.43
N VAL A 172 2.69 15.80 -3.16
CA VAL A 172 2.22 16.72 -2.12
C VAL A 172 3.33 17.08 -1.12
N ARG A 173 4.31 16.19 -0.93
CA ARG A 173 5.48 16.46 -0.10
C ARG A 173 6.57 17.12 -0.93
N ILE A 174 6.76 18.44 -0.67
CA ILE A 174 7.79 19.25 -1.35
C ILE A 174 9.05 19.37 -0.49
N LYS A 175 8.89 19.29 0.85
CA LYS A 175 10.02 19.43 1.78
C LYS A 175 10.73 18.10 1.98
N ASN A 176 12.05 18.11 1.82
CA ASN A 176 12.88 16.96 2.17
C ASN A 176 12.96 16.85 3.71
N SER A 177 12.74 15.64 4.20
CA SER A 177 12.95 15.28 5.60
C SER A 177 13.86 14.05 5.65
N SER A 178 14.78 14.02 6.58
CA SER A 178 15.57 12.82 6.88
C SER A 178 14.79 11.83 7.75
N LYS A 179 13.66 12.27 8.29
CA LYS A 179 12.76 11.47 9.13
C LYS A 179 11.67 10.85 8.26
N ASN A 180 11.31 9.61 8.55
CA ASN A 180 10.14 8.96 8.00
C ASN A 180 8.89 9.58 8.66
N GLU A 181 8.25 10.54 7.97
CA GLU A 181 7.09 11.26 8.51
C GLU A 181 5.85 10.37 8.59
N SER A 182 5.72 9.40 7.69
CA SER A 182 4.62 8.42 7.71
C SER A 182 4.58 7.59 9.00
N SER A 183 5.71 7.51 9.72
CA SER A 183 5.78 6.84 11.03
C SER A 183 4.91 7.48 12.12
N SER A 184 4.53 8.74 11.94
CA SER A 184 3.64 9.47 12.85
C SER A 184 2.16 9.11 12.66
N GLY A 185 1.82 8.38 11.60
CA GLY A 185 0.44 8.03 11.24
C GLY A 185 -0.32 9.18 10.60
N ALA A 186 -0.17 10.40 11.12
CA ALA A 186 -0.67 11.64 10.55
C ALA A 186 0.32 12.77 10.85
N TYR A 187 0.52 13.66 9.90
CA TYR A 187 1.43 14.82 10.05
C TYR A 187 0.95 15.99 9.17
N GLU A 188 1.38 17.20 9.50
CA GLU A 188 1.00 18.40 8.78
C GLU A 188 1.82 18.54 7.49
N ILE A 189 1.14 18.58 6.34
CA ILE A 189 1.75 18.78 5.02
C ILE A 189 1.71 20.26 4.63
N LEU A 190 0.59 20.91 4.91
CA LEU A 190 0.28 22.28 4.48
C LEU A 190 -0.35 23.08 5.61
N ARG A 191 0.02 24.36 5.70
CA ARG A 191 -0.62 25.36 6.53
C ARG A 191 -0.75 26.66 5.73
N THR A 192 -1.96 27.20 5.63
CA THR A 192 -2.24 28.36 4.78
C THR A 192 -2.25 29.70 5.53
N GLY A 193 -2.12 29.70 6.85
CA GLY A 193 -2.06 30.91 7.69
C GLY A 193 -1.86 30.58 9.16
N GLU A 194 -1.80 31.62 10.01
CA GLU A 194 -1.59 31.43 11.46
C GLU A 194 -2.89 31.10 12.20
N ASN A 195 -3.98 31.81 11.87
CA ASN A 195 -5.29 31.63 12.52
C ASN A 195 -6.07 30.50 11.87
N ILE A 196 -5.74 29.25 12.21
CA ILE A 196 -6.38 28.07 11.63
C ILE A 196 -7.78 27.87 12.17
N VAL A 197 -8.75 27.82 11.27
CA VAL A 197 -10.17 27.54 11.59
C VAL A 197 -10.65 26.18 11.05
N VAL A 198 -9.91 25.57 10.10
CA VAL A 198 -10.24 24.27 9.51
C VAL A 198 -9.04 23.34 9.57
N THR A 199 -9.26 22.09 9.96
CA THR A 199 -8.29 21.01 9.76
C THR A 199 -8.83 20.04 8.71
N ILE A 200 -8.08 19.83 7.63
CA ILE A 200 -8.42 18.91 6.55
C ILE A 200 -7.55 17.68 6.67
N ILE A 201 -8.17 16.49 6.77
CA ILE A 201 -7.47 15.21 6.89
C ILE A 201 -7.73 14.41 5.61
N ALA A 202 -6.67 13.99 4.95
CA ALA A 202 -6.74 13.20 3.72
C ALA A 202 -5.67 12.11 3.69
N SER A 203 -5.79 11.15 2.79
CA SER A 203 -4.80 10.11 2.52
C SER A 203 -4.87 9.68 1.06
N GLY A 204 -3.77 9.16 0.51
CA GLY A 204 -3.73 8.66 -0.86
C GLY A 204 -4.05 9.74 -1.90
N SER A 205 -4.82 9.39 -2.91
CA SER A 205 -5.15 10.28 -4.03
C SER A 205 -5.89 11.55 -3.64
N GLU A 206 -6.64 11.55 -2.54
CA GLU A 206 -7.44 12.70 -2.10
C GLU A 206 -6.58 13.80 -1.44
N THR A 207 -5.31 13.52 -1.12
CA THR A 207 -4.42 14.51 -0.50
C THR A 207 -4.14 15.69 -1.43
N SER A 208 -3.97 15.47 -2.74
CA SER A 208 -3.82 16.57 -3.69
C SER A 208 -5.06 17.46 -3.76
N LEU A 209 -6.26 16.86 -3.75
CA LEU A 209 -7.51 17.60 -3.68
C LEU A 209 -7.62 18.42 -2.38
N ALA A 210 -7.22 17.82 -1.25
CA ALA A 210 -7.21 18.52 0.05
C ALA A 210 -6.30 19.74 0.03
N THR A 211 -5.11 19.65 -0.60
CA THR A 211 -4.20 20.80 -0.74
C THR A 211 -4.79 21.89 -1.64
N GLU A 212 -5.43 21.53 -2.74
CA GLU A 212 -6.13 22.48 -3.63
C GLU A 212 -7.27 23.20 -2.89
N VAL A 213 -8.08 22.46 -2.14
CA VAL A 213 -9.15 23.02 -1.29
C VAL A 213 -8.57 23.98 -0.25
N SER A 214 -7.47 23.62 0.42
CA SER A 214 -6.79 24.50 1.38
C SER A 214 -6.37 25.84 0.76
N HIS A 215 -5.78 25.81 -0.43
CA HIS A 215 -5.40 27.04 -1.14
C HIS A 215 -6.61 27.87 -1.55
N LYS A 216 -7.69 27.23 -2.02
CA LYS A 216 -8.92 27.95 -2.40
C LYS A 216 -9.59 28.60 -1.19
N LEU A 217 -9.69 27.90 -0.06
CA LEU A 217 -10.21 28.48 1.19
C LEU A 217 -9.40 29.69 1.66
N ALA A 218 -8.08 29.64 1.50
CA ALA A 218 -7.21 30.77 1.85
C ALA A 218 -7.49 32.02 1.03
N THR A 219 -7.94 31.91 -0.24
CA THR A 219 -8.36 33.08 -1.05
C THR A 219 -9.61 33.75 -0.49
N ASP A 220 -10.43 33.02 0.24
CA ASP A 220 -11.63 33.53 0.91
C ASP A 220 -11.37 33.92 2.38
N GLY A 221 -10.08 33.97 2.78
CA GLY A 221 -9.67 34.33 4.16
C GLY A 221 -9.89 33.23 5.19
N ILE A 222 -10.20 32.01 4.77
CA ILE A 222 -10.39 30.83 5.62
C ILE A 222 -9.09 30.01 5.65
N TYR A 223 -8.36 30.11 6.75
CA TYR A 223 -7.07 29.41 6.87
C TYR A 223 -7.23 27.98 7.40
N SER A 224 -6.50 27.04 6.77
CA SER A 224 -6.56 25.62 7.08
C SER A 224 -5.17 24.99 7.23
N LYS A 225 -5.16 23.86 7.87
CA LYS A 225 -3.98 22.98 7.93
C LYS A 225 -4.37 21.55 7.55
#